data_5b2f324079f5f5633baf0ffd4e2ddc5b
#
_entry.id   5b2f324079f5f5633baf0ffd4e2ddc5b
#
_cell.length_a   1.000
_cell.length_b   1.000
_cell.length_c   1.000
_cell.angle_alpha   90.00
_cell.angle_beta   90.00
_cell.angle_gamma   90.00
#
_symmetry.space_group_name_H-M   'P 1'
#
loop_
_entity.id
_entity.type
_entity.pdbx_description
1 polymer ?
#
loop_
_entity_poly.entity_id
_entity_poly.type
_entity_poly.pdbx_seq_one_letter_code
_entity_poly.pdbx_strand_id
1 'polypeptide(L)'
;DGHEFNHARDTQFALDGKHAELTCGDCHSEDPFDDDMDVACVSCHLENDNHEGHFGTACDTCHATDAWPAIHFDHDVDTHHALNGAHELVECTACHIEPIFDVGLATDCLSCHDDDNAHNSTLGTTCTDCHNKSTWQDDVFFDHGLTRFPLLGKHAEQECQECH
;
A
#
# COMPACT_ATOMS: atom_id res chain seq x y z
N ASP A 1 -34.55 -15.05 -35.10
CA ASP A 1 -33.82 -15.35 -33.85
C ASP A 1 -33.46 -14.03 -33.21
N GLY A 2 -34.24 -13.64 -32.15
CA GLY A 2 -33.99 -12.42 -31.44
C GLY A 2 -32.73 -12.57 -30.58
N HIS A 3 -31.60 -12.02 -31.03
CA HIS A 3 -30.42 -11.92 -30.22
C HIS A 3 -30.69 -10.87 -29.13
N GLU A 4 -30.75 -11.30 -27.91
CA GLU A 4 -30.84 -10.39 -26.76
C GLU A 4 -29.45 -9.81 -26.50
N PHE A 5 -29.32 -8.50 -26.52
CA PHE A 5 -28.06 -7.79 -26.26
C PHE A 5 -27.61 -8.01 -24.82
N ASN A 6 -26.32 -8.27 -24.63
CA ASN A 6 -25.71 -8.48 -23.32
C ASN A 6 -24.33 -7.86 -23.29
N HIS A 7 -24.10 -6.86 -22.43
CA HIS A 7 -22.85 -6.11 -22.33
C HIS A 7 -21.62 -7.00 -22.12
N ALA A 8 -21.69 -8.00 -21.23
CA ALA A 8 -20.56 -8.88 -20.95
C ALA A 8 -20.16 -9.77 -22.14
N ARG A 9 -21.11 -10.03 -23.07
CA ARG A 9 -20.86 -10.86 -24.24
C ARG A 9 -20.57 -10.03 -25.50
N ASP A 10 -21.28 -8.91 -25.65
CA ASP A 10 -21.34 -8.16 -26.89
C ASP A 10 -20.49 -6.88 -26.86
N THR A 11 -19.93 -6.53 -25.69
CA THR A 11 -19.03 -5.38 -25.50
C THR A 11 -17.78 -5.76 -24.67
N GLN A 12 -16.90 -4.80 -24.45
CA GLN A 12 -15.74 -4.96 -23.57
C GLN A 12 -16.03 -4.52 -22.11
N PHE A 13 -17.26 -4.07 -21.81
CA PHE A 13 -17.66 -3.60 -20.49
C PHE A 13 -18.82 -4.43 -19.96
N ALA A 14 -18.55 -5.30 -18.99
CA ALA A 14 -19.59 -6.03 -18.30
C ALA A 14 -20.31 -5.12 -17.29
N LEU A 15 -21.64 -5.16 -17.27
CA LEU A 15 -22.43 -4.54 -16.23
C LEU A 15 -22.47 -5.46 -15.02
N ASP A 16 -21.57 -5.25 -14.06
CA ASP A 16 -21.51 -6.00 -12.82
C ASP A 16 -21.60 -5.07 -11.59
N GLY A 17 -21.72 -5.64 -10.42
CA GLY A 17 -21.86 -4.90 -9.18
C GLY A 17 -22.95 -3.82 -9.27
N LYS A 18 -22.64 -2.60 -8.93
CA LYS A 18 -23.58 -1.46 -8.98
C LYS A 18 -23.93 -1.02 -10.40
N HIS A 19 -23.08 -1.30 -11.38
CA HIS A 19 -23.41 -1.00 -12.77
C HIS A 19 -24.56 -1.84 -13.31
N ALA A 20 -24.82 -3.03 -12.76
CA ALA A 20 -25.94 -3.88 -13.14
C ALA A 20 -27.33 -3.27 -12.78
N GLU A 21 -27.35 -2.29 -11.89
CA GLU A 21 -28.57 -1.60 -11.44
C GLU A 21 -28.92 -0.40 -12.33
N LEU A 22 -28.02 0.01 -13.26
CA LEU A 22 -28.17 1.20 -14.09
C LEU A 22 -29.04 0.93 -15.33
N THR A 23 -29.64 2.01 -15.85
CA THR A 23 -30.38 1.99 -17.10
C THR A 23 -29.48 2.41 -18.28
N CYS A 24 -29.90 2.10 -19.50
CA CYS A 24 -29.12 2.46 -20.70
C CYS A 24 -28.79 3.96 -20.74
N GLY A 25 -29.73 4.82 -20.36
CA GLY A 25 -29.57 6.26 -20.40
C GLY A 25 -28.68 6.85 -19.31
N ASP A 26 -28.25 6.06 -18.31
CA ASP A 26 -27.31 6.53 -17.29
C ASP A 26 -25.87 6.58 -17.87
N CYS A 27 -25.60 5.83 -18.93
CA CYS A 27 -24.33 5.79 -19.63
C CYS A 27 -24.41 6.33 -21.07
N HIS A 28 -25.48 5.98 -21.80
CA HIS A 28 -25.66 6.34 -23.21
C HIS A 28 -26.57 7.56 -23.34
N SER A 29 -26.03 8.68 -23.86
CA SER A 29 -26.77 9.95 -23.93
C SER A 29 -27.65 10.11 -25.16
N GLU A 30 -27.29 9.49 -26.31
CA GLU A 30 -28.00 9.63 -27.58
C GLU A 30 -28.32 8.28 -28.22
N ASP A 31 -27.36 7.64 -28.88
CA ASP A 31 -27.55 6.33 -29.50
C ASP A 31 -26.73 5.26 -28.75
N PRO A 32 -27.38 4.32 -28.06
CA PRO A 32 -26.69 3.30 -27.27
C PRO A 32 -25.84 2.30 -28.09
N PHE A 33 -25.92 2.38 -29.42
CA PHE A 33 -25.18 1.47 -30.31
C PHE A 33 -24.09 2.14 -31.13
N ASP A 34 -23.88 3.45 -31.00
CA ASP A 34 -22.92 4.23 -31.79
C ASP A 34 -21.78 4.84 -30.92
N ASP A 35 -21.66 4.43 -29.66
CA ASP A 35 -20.72 5.04 -28.74
C ASP A 35 -19.42 4.22 -28.66
N ASP A 36 -18.33 4.82 -29.18
CA ASP A 36 -16.97 4.41 -28.88
C ASP A 36 -16.58 4.97 -27.49
N MET A 37 -17.21 4.42 -26.46
CA MET A 37 -17.10 4.92 -25.10
C MET A 37 -15.82 4.40 -24.44
N ASP A 38 -15.02 5.29 -23.84
CA ASP A 38 -13.91 4.89 -22.99
C ASP A 38 -14.44 4.24 -21.70
N VAL A 39 -14.07 2.97 -21.50
CA VAL A 39 -14.54 2.14 -20.39
C VAL A 39 -13.63 2.18 -19.15
N ALA A 40 -12.62 3.03 -19.13
CA ALA A 40 -11.81 3.22 -17.93
C ALA A 40 -12.65 3.87 -16.81
N CYS A 41 -12.46 3.43 -15.57
CA CYS A 41 -13.23 3.95 -14.42
C CYS A 41 -13.20 5.49 -14.36
N VAL A 42 -12.02 6.08 -14.58
CA VAL A 42 -11.80 7.52 -14.52
C VAL A 42 -12.55 8.30 -15.61
N SER A 43 -12.91 7.67 -16.73
CA SER A 43 -13.62 8.33 -17.82
C SER A 43 -15.03 8.78 -17.42
N CYS A 44 -15.61 8.10 -16.42
CA CYS A 44 -16.93 8.43 -15.86
C CYS A 44 -16.83 8.94 -14.41
N HIS A 45 -15.85 8.50 -13.65
CA HIS A 45 -15.76 8.72 -12.20
C HIS A 45 -14.64 9.69 -11.77
N LEU A 46 -14.08 10.49 -12.68
CA LEU A 46 -13.00 11.43 -12.36
C LEU A 46 -13.36 12.40 -11.21
N GLU A 47 -14.60 12.91 -11.20
CA GLU A 47 -15.05 13.82 -10.15
C GLU A 47 -15.33 13.12 -8.81
N ASN A 48 -15.35 11.78 -8.80
CA ASN A 48 -15.57 10.98 -7.61
C ASN A 48 -14.26 10.50 -6.95
N ASP A 49 -13.11 10.84 -7.53
CA ASP A 49 -11.80 10.49 -7.01
C ASP A 49 -11.44 11.32 -5.77
N ASN A 50 -11.68 10.77 -4.60
CA ASN A 50 -11.32 11.39 -3.32
C ASN A 50 -9.80 11.41 -3.06
N HIS A 51 -9.01 10.74 -3.89
CA HIS A 51 -7.56 10.68 -3.75
C HIS A 51 -6.83 11.75 -4.57
N GLU A 52 -7.57 12.55 -5.35
CA GLU A 52 -7.02 13.63 -6.18
C GLU A 52 -5.90 13.16 -7.14
N GLY A 53 -6.00 11.93 -7.63
CA GLY A 53 -5.05 11.31 -8.54
C GLY A 53 -3.82 10.68 -7.89
N HIS A 54 -3.64 10.75 -6.56
CA HIS A 54 -2.46 10.20 -5.88
C HIS A 54 -2.27 8.71 -6.11
N PHE A 55 -3.35 7.96 -6.30
CA PHE A 55 -3.28 6.52 -6.51
C PHE A 55 -3.42 6.10 -7.97
N GLY A 56 -3.29 7.06 -8.91
CA GLY A 56 -3.37 6.80 -10.33
C GLY A 56 -4.80 6.46 -10.77
N THR A 57 -4.93 5.81 -11.93
CA THR A 57 -6.22 5.54 -12.59
C THR A 57 -6.62 4.06 -12.60
N ALA A 58 -5.79 3.17 -12.07
CA ALA A 58 -6.09 1.74 -11.95
C ALA A 58 -6.92 1.44 -10.69
N CYS A 59 -8.12 2.00 -10.63
CA CYS A 59 -9.01 1.96 -9.46
C CYS A 59 -9.39 0.54 -9.03
N ASP A 60 -9.49 -0.38 -9.99
CA ASP A 60 -9.80 -1.79 -9.81
C ASP A 60 -8.70 -2.59 -9.10
N THR A 61 -7.52 -2.01 -8.94
CA THR A 61 -6.45 -2.59 -8.11
C THR A 61 -6.85 -2.64 -6.62
N CYS A 62 -7.64 -1.66 -6.18
CA CYS A 62 -8.04 -1.54 -4.77
C CYS A 62 -9.55 -1.66 -4.56
N HIS A 63 -10.36 -1.28 -5.55
CA HIS A 63 -11.81 -1.18 -5.44
C HIS A 63 -12.52 -2.21 -6.32
N ALA A 64 -13.72 -2.60 -5.91
CA ALA A 64 -14.63 -3.42 -6.69
C ALA A 64 -15.97 -2.71 -6.95
N THR A 65 -16.64 -3.08 -8.02
CA THR A 65 -17.89 -2.45 -8.48
C THR A 65 -19.09 -2.69 -7.58
N ASP A 66 -19.05 -3.70 -6.71
CA ASP A 66 -20.14 -4.07 -5.80
C ASP A 66 -20.08 -3.32 -4.46
N ALA A 67 -18.88 -2.99 -3.99
CA ALA A 67 -18.66 -2.40 -2.68
C ALA A 67 -17.50 -1.38 -2.70
N TRP A 68 -17.66 -0.28 -3.45
CA TRP A 68 -16.62 0.73 -3.66
C TRP A 68 -15.85 1.19 -2.41
N PRO A 69 -16.49 1.39 -1.24
CA PRO A 69 -15.77 1.79 -0.03
C PRO A 69 -14.92 0.67 0.59
N ALA A 70 -15.12 -0.57 0.20
CA ALA A 70 -14.33 -1.69 0.69
C ALA A 70 -13.03 -1.79 -0.14
N ILE A 71 -11.90 -1.74 0.55
CA ILE A 71 -10.58 -1.93 -0.07
C ILE A 71 -10.27 -3.42 -0.09
N HIS A 72 -9.92 -3.94 -1.25
CA HIS A 72 -9.55 -5.35 -1.48
C HIS A 72 -8.04 -5.55 -1.62
N PHE A 73 -7.25 -4.50 -1.43
CA PHE A 73 -5.79 -4.55 -1.52
C PHE A 73 -5.16 -4.96 -0.18
N ASP A 74 -4.24 -5.92 -0.23
CA ASP A 74 -3.50 -6.43 0.93
C ASP A 74 -2.00 -6.49 0.59
N HIS A 75 -1.19 -5.68 1.29
CA HIS A 75 0.27 -5.65 1.06
C HIS A 75 0.94 -7.00 1.23
N ASP A 76 0.45 -7.87 2.11
CA ASP A 76 1.04 -9.17 2.37
C ASP A 76 0.80 -10.16 1.23
N VAL A 77 -0.29 -9.94 0.49
CA VAL A 77 -0.74 -10.81 -0.62
C VAL A 77 -0.36 -10.23 -1.98
N ASP A 78 -0.61 -8.93 -2.15
CA ASP A 78 -0.56 -8.26 -3.46
C ASP A 78 0.81 -7.63 -3.73
N THR A 79 1.70 -7.55 -2.73
CA THR A 79 3.05 -6.99 -2.89
C THR A 79 4.15 -7.91 -2.35
N HIS A 80 5.40 -7.47 -2.49
CA HIS A 80 6.56 -8.10 -1.86
C HIS A 80 6.97 -7.43 -0.54
N HIS A 81 6.14 -6.51 -0.02
CA HIS A 81 6.41 -5.76 1.20
C HIS A 81 5.24 -5.89 2.18
N ALA A 82 5.33 -6.88 3.05
CA ALA A 82 4.36 -7.08 4.12
C ALA A 82 4.42 -5.94 5.15
N LEU A 83 3.26 -5.42 5.53
CA LEU A 83 3.14 -4.44 6.61
C LEU A 83 3.03 -5.19 7.95
N ASN A 84 4.06 -5.06 8.78
CA ASN A 84 4.15 -5.78 10.05
C ASN A 84 4.33 -4.82 11.23
N GLY A 85 3.76 -5.18 12.36
CA GLY A 85 3.88 -4.45 13.61
C GLY A 85 3.22 -3.08 13.55
N ALA A 86 3.95 -2.02 13.87
CA ALA A 86 3.41 -0.65 13.83
C ALA A 86 2.99 -0.20 12.42
N HIS A 87 3.57 -0.79 11.36
CA HIS A 87 3.24 -0.44 9.99
C HIS A 87 1.86 -0.93 9.52
N GLU A 88 1.25 -1.91 10.20
CA GLU A 88 -0.10 -2.38 9.90
C GLU A 88 -1.19 -1.30 10.10
N LEU A 89 -0.89 -0.29 10.89
CA LEU A 89 -1.84 0.74 11.30
C LEU A 89 -1.61 2.10 10.64
N VAL A 90 -0.63 2.21 9.73
CA VAL A 90 -0.35 3.48 9.05
C VAL A 90 -1.25 3.67 7.84
N GLU A 91 -1.64 4.92 7.58
CA GLU A 91 -2.42 5.28 6.40
C GLU A 91 -1.57 5.15 5.13
N CYS A 92 -2.20 4.81 4.01
CA CYS A 92 -1.53 4.63 2.72
C CYS A 92 -0.64 5.82 2.34
N THR A 93 -1.12 7.02 2.57
CA THR A 93 -0.43 8.29 2.26
C THR A 93 0.77 8.59 3.14
N ALA A 94 0.96 7.86 4.22
CA ALA A 94 2.17 8.00 5.05
C ALA A 94 3.43 7.48 4.33
N CYS A 95 3.25 6.53 3.43
CA CYS A 95 4.32 5.95 2.61
C CYS A 95 4.23 6.37 1.14
N HIS A 96 3.00 6.46 0.62
CA HIS A 96 2.73 6.77 -0.79
C HIS A 96 2.41 8.27 -0.94
N ILE A 97 3.45 9.09 -0.98
CA ILE A 97 3.38 10.55 -1.11
C ILE A 97 3.36 11.04 -2.57
N GLU A 98 3.70 10.16 -3.51
CA GLU A 98 3.66 10.38 -4.96
C GLU A 98 2.74 9.33 -5.61
N PRO A 99 2.35 9.47 -6.89
CA PRO A 99 1.52 8.46 -7.55
C PRO A 99 2.11 7.05 -7.41
N ILE A 100 1.37 6.16 -6.78
CA ILE A 100 1.83 4.83 -6.32
C ILE A 100 2.48 3.98 -7.41
N PHE A 101 2.03 4.12 -8.65
CA PHE A 101 2.41 3.21 -9.73
C PHE A 101 3.68 3.62 -10.47
N ASP A 102 4.22 4.82 -10.20
CA ASP A 102 5.37 5.34 -10.93
C ASP A 102 6.72 5.11 -10.23
N VAL A 103 6.72 4.83 -8.93
CA VAL A 103 7.96 4.69 -8.15
C VAL A 103 7.86 3.51 -7.19
N GLY A 104 8.70 2.50 -7.40
CA GLY A 104 8.90 1.47 -6.38
C GLY A 104 9.49 2.10 -5.12
N LEU A 105 8.78 2.01 -3.99
CA LEU A 105 9.27 2.50 -2.72
C LEU A 105 10.47 1.67 -2.25
N ALA A 106 11.48 2.34 -1.71
CA ALA A 106 12.54 1.66 -1.00
C ALA A 106 11.97 1.00 0.27
N THR A 107 12.42 -0.20 0.57
CA THR A 107 11.90 -1.02 1.67
C THR A 107 12.85 -1.17 2.84
N ASP A 108 14.01 -0.50 2.79
CA ASP A 108 14.93 -0.43 3.91
C ASP A 108 14.50 0.64 4.92
N CYS A 109 14.86 0.43 6.18
CA CYS A 109 14.41 1.28 7.29
C CYS A 109 14.82 2.75 7.13
N LEU A 110 16.07 3.00 6.69
CA LEU A 110 16.62 4.35 6.62
C LEU A 110 16.02 5.20 5.50
N SER A 111 15.47 4.59 4.47
CA SER A 111 14.79 5.34 3.40
C SER A 111 13.61 6.16 3.89
N CYS A 112 13.02 5.77 5.04
CA CYS A 112 11.90 6.47 5.66
C CYS A 112 12.25 7.03 7.05
N HIS A 113 13.17 6.38 7.79
CA HIS A 113 13.47 6.66 9.19
C HIS A 113 14.89 7.23 9.41
N ASP A 114 15.48 7.91 8.41
CA ASP A 114 16.81 8.50 8.56
C ASP A 114 16.85 9.58 9.65
N ASP A 115 15.81 10.42 9.72
CA ASP A 115 15.68 11.46 10.76
C ASP A 115 15.46 10.88 12.16
N ASP A 116 14.92 9.66 12.26
CA ASP A 116 14.69 8.96 13.53
C ASP A 116 15.92 8.19 14.02
N ASN A 117 17.00 8.15 13.23
CA ASN A 117 18.20 7.40 13.51
C ASN A 117 19.07 8.06 14.58
N ALA A 118 18.77 7.82 15.84
CA ALA A 118 19.49 8.37 17.00
C ALA A 118 20.98 8.00 17.05
N HIS A 119 21.37 6.92 16.37
CA HIS A 119 22.74 6.42 16.36
C HIS A 119 23.61 7.01 15.25
N ASN A 120 23.04 7.82 14.35
CA ASN A 120 23.75 8.39 13.19
C ASN A 120 24.55 7.33 12.41
N SER A 121 23.98 6.15 12.24
CA SER A 121 24.56 4.97 11.57
C SER A 121 25.85 4.42 12.19
N THR A 122 26.22 4.82 13.40
CA THR A 122 27.42 4.31 14.08
C THR A 122 27.30 2.85 14.48
N LEU A 123 26.06 2.34 14.66
CA LEU A 123 25.76 0.94 14.95
C LEU A 123 25.40 0.11 13.71
N GLY A 124 25.62 0.66 12.51
CA GLY A 124 25.26 0.03 11.25
C GLY A 124 23.85 0.39 10.78
N THR A 125 23.40 -0.28 9.73
CA THR A 125 22.13 -0.02 9.06
C THR A 125 21.13 -1.19 9.15
N THR A 126 21.52 -2.27 9.81
CA THR A 126 20.66 -3.45 10.03
C THR A 126 19.88 -3.27 11.32
N CYS A 127 18.92 -2.35 11.31
CA CYS A 127 18.15 -1.95 12.50
C CYS A 127 17.46 -3.13 13.20
N THR A 128 17.01 -4.11 12.42
CA THR A 128 16.31 -5.30 12.93
C THR A 128 17.20 -6.28 13.71
N ASP A 129 18.51 -6.08 13.72
CA ASP A 129 19.42 -6.85 14.58
C ASP A 129 19.22 -6.50 16.06
N CYS A 130 18.71 -5.31 16.33
CA CYS A 130 18.49 -4.80 17.69
C CYS A 130 17.03 -4.43 17.97
N HIS A 131 16.29 -3.95 16.96
CA HIS A 131 14.94 -3.43 17.10
C HIS A 131 13.90 -4.34 16.44
N ASN A 132 12.70 -4.37 17.00
CA ASN A 132 11.54 -4.97 16.37
C ASN A 132 10.59 -3.90 15.80
N LYS A 133 9.73 -4.28 14.86
CA LYS A 133 8.83 -3.37 14.18
C LYS A 133 7.59 -2.97 15.00
N SER A 134 7.37 -3.56 16.17
CA SER A 134 6.17 -3.32 16.98
C SER A 134 6.42 -2.38 18.14
N THR A 135 7.58 -2.54 18.82
CA THR A 135 7.94 -1.79 20.02
C THR A 135 9.36 -1.28 19.90
N TRP A 136 9.59 -0.34 18.98
CA TRP A 136 10.92 0.10 18.55
C TRP A 136 11.89 0.43 19.68
N GLN A 137 11.44 1.06 20.75
CA GLN A 137 12.28 1.51 21.89
C GLN A 137 12.27 0.53 23.06
N ASP A 138 11.22 -0.24 23.20
CA ASP A 138 11.08 -1.12 24.33
C ASP A 138 11.72 -2.46 24.05
N ASP A 139 11.84 -3.38 23.91
CA ASP A 139 12.40 -4.69 23.57
C ASP A 139 13.65 -4.62 22.65
N VAL A 140 14.55 -3.67 22.90
CA VAL A 140 15.85 -3.66 22.23
C VAL A 140 16.67 -4.87 22.72
N PHE A 141 17.09 -5.71 21.81
CA PHE A 141 17.86 -6.90 22.15
C PHE A 141 19.14 -6.99 21.29
N PHE A 142 20.24 -7.12 21.95
CA PHE A 142 21.51 -7.42 21.30
C PHE A 142 22.37 -8.25 22.25
N ASP A 143 22.82 -9.40 21.80
CA ASP A 143 23.66 -10.29 22.61
C ASP A 143 25.15 -10.12 22.27
N HIS A 144 25.87 -9.39 23.11
CA HIS A 144 27.31 -9.23 23.01
C HIS A 144 28.05 -10.56 23.12
N GLY A 145 27.43 -11.62 23.67
CA GLY A 145 28.00 -12.95 23.71
C GLY A 145 28.26 -13.53 22.30
N LEU A 146 27.55 -13.01 21.29
CA LEU A 146 27.73 -13.40 19.88
C LEU A 146 28.81 -12.57 19.17
N THR A 147 29.37 -11.57 19.84
CA THR A 147 30.39 -10.67 19.28
C THR A 147 31.82 -11.09 19.70
N ARG A 148 32.83 -10.35 19.19
CA ARG A 148 34.18 -10.47 19.61
C ARG A 148 34.47 -9.88 21.00
N PHE A 149 33.52 -9.18 21.57
CA PHE A 149 33.59 -8.51 22.88
C PHE A 149 32.40 -8.88 23.73
N PRO A 150 32.37 -10.09 24.30
CA PRO A 150 31.29 -10.46 25.22
C PRO A 150 31.37 -9.62 26.51
N LEU A 151 30.24 -9.12 26.97
CA LEU A 151 30.16 -8.32 28.18
C LEU A 151 30.22 -9.25 29.41
N LEU A 152 31.31 -9.19 30.19
CA LEU A 152 31.53 -10.01 31.37
C LEU A 152 31.66 -9.16 32.62
N GLY A 153 31.21 -9.67 33.75
CA GLY A 153 31.29 -9.00 35.05
C GLY A 153 30.60 -7.63 35.06
N LYS A 154 31.30 -6.59 35.44
CA LYS A 154 30.72 -5.24 35.51
C LYS A 154 30.32 -4.63 34.15
N HIS A 155 30.89 -5.09 33.06
CA HIS A 155 30.48 -4.64 31.74
C HIS A 155 29.10 -5.15 31.35
N ALA A 156 28.63 -6.29 31.88
CA ALA A 156 27.29 -6.79 31.62
C ALA A 156 26.17 -5.98 32.29
N GLU A 157 26.53 -5.08 33.20
CA GLU A 157 25.60 -4.21 33.91
C GLU A 157 25.51 -2.81 33.27
N GLN A 158 26.26 -2.54 32.19
CA GLN A 158 26.31 -1.22 31.57
C GLN A 158 25.23 -1.06 30.49
N GLU A 159 24.71 0.16 30.40
CA GLU A 159 23.79 0.51 29.33
C GLU A 159 24.54 0.71 27.99
N CYS A 160 23.84 0.55 26.89
CA CYS A 160 24.42 0.65 25.53
C CYS A 160 25.21 1.95 25.33
N GLN A 161 24.67 3.05 25.85
CA GLN A 161 25.23 4.41 25.71
C GLN A 161 26.51 4.65 26.50
N GLU A 162 26.88 3.74 27.42
CA GLU A 162 28.13 3.87 28.18
C GLU A 162 29.37 3.52 27.33
N CYS A 163 29.15 2.87 26.19
CA CYS A 163 30.21 2.42 25.30
C CYS A 163 30.04 2.86 23.83
N HIS A 164 28.78 3.06 23.41
CA HIS A 164 28.43 3.40 22.02
C HIS A 164 27.99 4.84 21.81
#